data_31801f6f114616fde5517bddf2e13cbe
#
_entry.id   31801f6f114616fde5517bddf2e13cbe
#
_cell.length_a   1.000
_cell.length_b   1.000
_cell.length_c   1.000
_cell.angle_alpha   90.00
_cell.angle_beta   90.00
_cell.angle_gamma   90.00
#
_symmetry.space_group_name_H-M   'P 1'
#
loop_
_entity.id
_entity.type
_entity.pdbx_description
1 polymer ?
#
loop_
_entity_poly.entity_id
_entity_poly.type
_entity_poly.pdbx_seq_one_letter_code
_entity_poly.pdbx_strand_id
1 'polypeptide(L)'
;MGVSIPSLKAAVHPAVDPNVNAGKCVQCHADKTKSKFPHPPVPKSCMSCHEVRVNRDITRVKLITATPLSLCLSCHADKKASEIKGKVHSPNVRDCLKCHDPHGTDNKNQLLLPVAGATKQENLCLTCHNMGVDIPKGGSRHPALDSGCDACHVIHLSGDPTQRQFAYHLTGDAPALCLTCHDVKDAAMVKAHQNQPIDTADCLQCHDPHQSKSPKLMQAFMHNPFEGKECDTCHLPPKNGKVVLTQKNAKAVCLSCHEDVAKQIQSAKVKHPGADGDCTDCHNPHAGKSPGFLQPGPVAACLACHPDQGEELKKKHPHQPASEQGCATCHEPHGSDNAHLLRVKSVNSLCLECHGPDANPQKVEGANLVAIFDGRVKLPENYFRQVPILPLKNNLGHPSANHPVSDVLVPRTKSVFQMNCLSCHQSHAGNGSAMLVKDQENNMNFCKTCHANPVDLTDVRMGGK
;
A
#
# COMPACT_ATOMS: atom_id res chain seq x y z
N MET A 1 2.09 19.76 18.98
CA MET A 1 3.13 20.65 19.54
C MET A 1 4.32 20.59 18.61
N GLY A 2 4.57 21.66 17.85
CA GLY A 2 5.69 21.74 16.91
C GLY A 2 7.00 21.84 17.66
N VAL A 3 7.87 20.86 17.48
CA VAL A 3 9.25 20.94 17.94
C VAL A 3 9.96 21.91 16.99
N SER A 4 10.23 23.12 17.47
CA SER A 4 11.07 24.09 16.81
C SER A 4 12.50 23.54 16.77
N ILE A 5 12.97 23.16 15.59
CA ILE A 5 14.38 22.81 15.39
C ILE A 5 15.17 24.11 15.48
N PRO A 6 16.09 24.25 16.44
CA PRO A 6 16.92 25.45 16.51
C PRO A 6 17.75 25.55 15.23
N SER A 7 17.67 26.69 14.57
CA SER A 7 18.54 27.07 13.45
C SER A 7 19.98 26.98 13.92
N LEU A 8 20.69 25.90 13.56
CA LEU A 8 22.13 25.78 13.73
C LEU A 8 22.79 26.90 12.91
N LYS A 9 23.16 27.99 13.57
CA LYS A 9 24.14 28.89 13.00
C LYS A 9 25.34 28.05 12.61
N ALA A 10 25.68 28.03 11.33
CA ALA A 10 26.83 27.29 10.83
C ALA A 10 28.05 27.77 11.64
N ALA A 11 28.54 26.89 12.52
CA ALA A 11 29.73 27.21 13.32
C ALA A 11 30.87 27.44 12.34
N VAL A 12 31.52 28.58 12.47
CA VAL A 12 32.70 28.94 11.66
C VAL A 12 33.80 27.95 12.07
N HIS A 13 34.31 27.18 11.12
CA HIS A 13 35.39 26.23 11.40
C HIS A 13 36.65 27.05 11.80
N PRO A 14 37.42 26.60 12.82
CA PRO A 14 38.69 27.24 13.15
C PRO A 14 39.58 27.35 11.92
N ALA A 15 40.46 28.33 11.91
CA ALA A 15 41.37 28.56 10.80
C ALA A 15 42.28 27.33 10.58
N VAL A 16 42.24 26.77 9.36
CA VAL A 16 43.11 25.65 8.91
C VAL A 16 43.61 25.97 7.52
N ASP A 17 44.83 25.49 7.25
CA ASP A 17 45.42 25.56 5.92
C ASP A 17 44.55 24.83 4.89
N PRO A 18 44.29 25.38 3.69
CA PRO A 18 43.60 24.68 2.63
C PRO A 18 44.21 23.31 2.25
N ASN A 19 45.50 23.16 2.43
CA ASN A 19 46.24 21.95 2.15
C ASN A 19 46.45 21.06 3.39
N VAL A 20 45.60 21.20 4.40
CA VAL A 20 45.66 20.41 5.64
C VAL A 20 45.58 18.90 5.37
N ASN A 21 46.43 18.13 6.00
CA ASN A 21 46.35 16.66 5.94
C ASN A 21 45.30 16.09 6.91
N ALA A 22 44.88 14.87 6.66
CA ALA A 22 43.87 14.18 7.46
C ALA A 22 44.28 14.03 8.95
N GLY A 23 45.58 13.88 9.26
CA GLY A 23 46.09 13.78 10.63
C GLY A 23 45.78 14.99 11.50
N LYS A 24 45.73 16.18 10.93
CA LYS A 24 45.32 17.40 11.67
C LYS A 24 43.79 17.42 11.93
N CYS A 25 42.97 16.91 11.00
CA CYS A 25 41.54 16.84 11.21
C CYS A 25 41.17 15.97 12.40
N VAL A 26 41.81 14.79 12.55
CA VAL A 26 41.52 13.85 13.64
C VAL A 26 41.98 14.32 15.01
N GLN A 27 42.85 15.35 15.10
CA GLN A 27 43.19 15.94 16.39
C GLN A 27 41.97 16.56 17.10
N CYS A 28 41.01 17.07 16.34
CA CYS A 28 39.78 17.62 16.86
C CYS A 28 38.54 16.70 16.59
N HIS A 29 38.58 15.93 15.52
CA HIS A 29 37.49 15.06 15.06
C HIS A 29 37.82 13.56 15.21
N ALA A 30 38.45 13.19 16.32
CA ALA A 30 38.88 11.82 16.60
C ALA A 30 37.70 10.84 16.67
N ASP A 31 36.51 11.32 17.05
CA ASP A 31 35.26 10.57 17.08
C ASP A 31 34.84 10.02 15.71
N LYS A 32 35.19 10.72 14.61
CA LYS A 32 34.86 10.29 13.25
C LYS A 32 35.64 9.07 12.74
N THR A 33 36.70 8.66 13.47
CA THR A 33 37.58 7.55 13.07
C THR A 33 37.59 6.36 14.03
N LYS A 34 36.85 6.45 15.15
CA LYS A 34 36.89 5.45 16.24
C LYS A 34 35.80 4.41 16.20
N SER A 35 34.88 4.46 15.22
CA SER A 35 33.82 3.50 15.09
C SER A 35 34.30 2.08 14.80
N LYS A 36 33.56 1.08 15.25
CA LYS A 36 33.88 -0.34 15.02
C LYS A 36 33.91 -0.72 13.53
N PHE A 37 33.06 -0.08 12.74
CA PHE A 37 32.95 -0.26 11.29
C PHE A 37 33.14 1.09 10.59
N PRO A 38 34.39 1.60 10.45
CA PRO A 38 34.63 2.84 9.74
C PRO A 38 34.33 2.68 8.26
N HIS A 39 33.82 3.74 7.61
CA HIS A 39 33.67 3.74 6.15
C HIS A 39 35.09 3.72 5.50
N PRO A 40 35.35 2.86 4.51
CA PRO A 40 36.69 2.62 3.99
C PRO A 40 37.50 3.85 3.54
N PRO A 41 36.92 4.93 3.00
CA PRO A 41 37.64 6.17 2.69
C PRO A 41 38.12 6.95 3.92
N VAL A 42 37.38 6.87 5.04
CA VAL A 42 37.62 7.72 6.23
C VAL A 42 39.00 7.55 6.84
N PRO A 43 39.53 6.33 7.04
CA PRO A 43 40.89 6.16 7.53
C PRO A 43 41.99 6.64 6.56
N LYS A 44 41.64 6.79 5.28
CA LYS A 44 42.61 7.14 4.24
C LYS A 44 42.74 8.67 4.06
N SER A 45 41.62 9.36 3.92
CA SER A 45 41.65 10.81 3.71
C SER A 45 40.27 11.46 3.91
N CYS A 46 40.18 12.45 4.78
CA CYS A 46 38.98 13.28 4.92
C CYS A 46 38.67 14.07 3.62
N MET A 47 39.71 14.42 2.86
CA MET A 47 39.62 15.18 1.63
C MET A 47 39.03 14.38 0.45
N SER A 48 38.84 13.08 0.61
CA SER A 48 38.08 12.29 -0.38
C SER A 48 36.62 12.72 -0.47
N CYS A 49 36.09 13.34 0.58
CA CYS A 49 34.69 13.77 0.68
C CYS A 49 34.57 15.25 0.99
N HIS A 50 35.54 15.87 1.62
CA HIS A 50 35.50 17.24 2.08
C HIS A 50 36.56 18.10 1.36
N GLU A 51 36.22 19.39 1.18
CA GLU A 51 37.13 20.44 0.74
C GLU A 51 37.22 21.53 1.79
N VAL A 52 38.41 22.08 1.99
CA VAL A 52 38.61 23.26 2.83
C VAL A 52 38.66 24.48 1.94
N ARG A 53 37.74 25.44 2.18
CA ARG A 53 37.71 26.74 1.49
C ARG A 53 38.00 27.84 2.48
N VAL A 54 39.05 28.59 2.20
CA VAL A 54 39.46 29.77 2.98
C VAL A 54 39.12 31.03 2.18
N ASN A 55 38.38 31.92 2.80
CA ASN A 55 38.09 33.25 2.25
C ASN A 55 38.42 34.27 3.34
N ARG A 56 39.53 35.01 3.21
CA ARG A 56 40.13 35.88 4.24
C ARG A 56 40.27 35.08 5.55
N ASP A 57 39.60 35.49 6.61
CA ASP A 57 39.70 34.89 7.95
C ASP A 57 38.62 33.79 8.20
N ILE A 58 37.86 33.46 7.18
CA ILE A 58 36.79 32.46 7.32
C ILE A 58 37.17 31.13 6.66
N THR A 59 37.33 30.08 7.46
CA THR A 59 37.47 28.71 6.99
C THR A 59 36.10 28.03 6.95
N ARG A 60 35.84 27.37 5.85
CA ARG A 60 34.65 26.51 5.68
C ARG A 60 35.06 25.14 5.18
N VAL A 61 34.57 24.10 5.82
CA VAL A 61 34.68 22.72 5.35
C VAL A 61 33.35 22.32 4.70
N LYS A 62 33.40 21.91 3.46
CA LYS A 62 32.23 21.55 2.66
C LYS A 62 32.42 20.18 2.03
N LEU A 63 31.35 19.60 1.51
CA LEU A 63 31.46 18.44 0.63
C LEU A 63 32.02 18.87 -0.73
N ILE A 64 32.81 18.00 -1.36
CA ILE A 64 33.34 18.20 -2.73
C ILE A 64 32.23 18.18 -3.80
N THR A 65 31.01 17.77 -3.45
CA THR A 65 29.83 17.74 -4.32
C THR A 65 28.73 18.64 -3.78
N ALA A 66 27.75 18.96 -4.63
CA ALA A 66 26.64 19.84 -4.27
C ALA A 66 25.69 19.23 -3.21
N THR A 67 25.57 17.91 -3.16
CA THR A 67 24.68 17.20 -2.23
C THR A 67 25.34 15.94 -1.67
N PRO A 68 24.97 15.48 -0.46
CA PRO A 68 25.42 14.18 0.05
C PRO A 68 25.11 13.01 -0.90
N LEU A 69 23.94 13.01 -1.52
CA LEU A 69 23.53 11.95 -2.46
C LEU A 69 24.49 11.86 -3.65
N SER A 70 24.81 12.98 -4.28
CA SER A 70 25.76 13.00 -5.41
C SER A 70 27.16 12.57 -5.01
N LEU A 71 27.58 12.84 -3.77
CA LEU A 71 28.85 12.36 -3.23
C LEU A 71 28.85 10.82 -3.10
N CYS A 72 27.81 10.25 -2.47
CA CYS A 72 27.71 8.80 -2.32
C CYS A 72 27.72 8.09 -3.69
N LEU A 73 26.92 8.59 -4.63
CA LEU A 73 26.76 8.00 -5.96
C LEU A 73 27.99 8.15 -6.88
N SER A 74 28.97 8.98 -6.52
CA SER A 74 30.24 9.04 -7.26
C SER A 74 31.07 7.76 -7.16
N CYS A 75 30.88 7.00 -6.06
CA CYS A 75 31.53 5.70 -5.83
C CYS A 75 30.53 4.54 -5.84
N HIS A 76 29.31 4.76 -5.40
CA HIS A 76 28.24 3.77 -5.32
C HIS A 76 27.25 3.92 -6.49
N ALA A 77 27.75 3.92 -7.73
CA ALA A 77 26.95 4.14 -8.93
C ALA A 77 25.84 3.09 -9.11
N ASP A 78 26.10 1.86 -8.66
CA ASP A 78 25.14 0.74 -8.68
C ASP A 78 23.90 0.97 -7.80
N LYS A 79 23.95 1.93 -6.87
CA LYS A 79 22.83 2.33 -6.01
C LYS A 79 22.02 3.49 -6.58
N LYS A 80 22.38 4.01 -7.75
CA LYS A 80 21.63 5.07 -8.42
C LYS A 80 20.26 4.55 -8.85
N ALA A 81 19.21 5.36 -8.65
CA ALA A 81 17.84 4.96 -8.96
C ALA A 81 17.65 4.46 -10.39
N SER A 82 18.37 5.06 -11.36
CA SER A 82 18.34 4.64 -12.77
C SER A 82 18.97 3.27 -13.03
N GLU A 83 19.84 2.81 -12.16
CA GLU A 83 20.55 1.52 -12.27
C GLU A 83 19.82 0.39 -11.55
N ILE A 84 18.87 0.72 -10.65
CA ILE A 84 18.09 -0.27 -9.92
C ILE A 84 16.90 -0.68 -10.79
N LYS A 85 16.90 -1.93 -11.22
CA LYS A 85 15.76 -2.52 -11.91
C LYS A 85 14.70 -2.92 -10.89
N GLY A 86 13.45 -2.47 -11.09
CA GLY A 86 12.32 -2.85 -10.27
C GLY A 86 11.96 -1.88 -9.15
N LYS A 87 11.37 -2.41 -8.08
CA LYS A 87 10.90 -1.62 -6.94
C LYS A 87 12.09 -1.15 -6.11
N VAL A 88 12.13 0.13 -5.84
CA VAL A 88 13.17 0.75 -5.02
C VAL A 88 12.59 1.07 -3.65
N HIS A 89 13.30 0.70 -2.59
CA HIS A 89 12.97 1.17 -1.24
C HIS A 89 13.13 2.69 -1.18
N SER A 90 12.06 3.41 -0.90
CA SER A 90 11.96 4.87 -1.10
C SER A 90 13.09 5.71 -0.46
N PRO A 91 13.59 5.43 0.76
CA PRO A 91 14.73 6.16 1.33
C PRO A 91 16.03 5.99 0.52
N ASN A 92 16.25 4.83 -0.11
CA ASN A 92 17.53 4.50 -0.78
C ASN A 92 17.90 5.46 -1.91
N VAL A 93 16.93 6.07 -2.56
CA VAL A 93 17.16 6.93 -3.74
C VAL A 93 17.17 8.41 -3.42
N ARG A 94 16.83 8.79 -2.19
CA ARG A 94 16.65 10.18 -1.80
C ARG A 94 17.65 10.65 -0.76
N ASP A 95 17.98 9.78 0.21
CA ASP A 95 18.80 10.15 1.35
C ASP A 95 19.44 8.94 2.02
N CYS A 96 20.70 8.65 1.66
CA CYS A 96 21.47 7.56 2.25
C CYS A 96 21.71 7.77 3.76
N LEU A 97 21.75 9.02 4.21
CA LEU A 97 22.06 9.38 5.59
C LEU A 97 20.92 9.08 6.57
N LYS A 98 19.74 8.70 6.09
CA LYS A 98 18.67 8.20 6.96
C LYS A 98 18.98 6.83 7.56
N CYS A 99 19.85 6.08 6.92
CA CYS A 99 20.22 4.72 7.33
C CYS A 99 21.70 4.58 7.66
N HIS A 100 22.58 5.36 7.01
CA HIS A 100 24.03 5.22 7.11
C HIS A 100 24.71 6.47 7.68
N ASP A 101 25.76 6.27 8.50
CA ASP A 101 26.73 7.33 8.82
C ASP A 101 27.94 7.17 7.89
N PRO A 102 28.27 8.18 7.07
CA PRO A 102 29.37 8.11 6.12
C PRO A 102 30.76 8.06 6.76
N HIS A 103 30.88 8.34 8.05
CA HIS A 103 32.15 8.21 8.78
C HIS A 103 32.35 6.81 9.36
N GLY A 104 31.26 6.12 9.69
CA GLY A 104 31.25 4.80 10.29
C GLY A 104 30.43 4.76 11.57
N THR A 105 30.06 3.58 11.98
CA THR A 105 29.30 3.30 13.22
C THR A 105 29.79 2.01 13.87
N ASP A 106 29.21 1.68 15.01
CA ASP A 106 29.44 0.38 15.66
C ASP A 106 28.58 -0.75 15.08
N ASN A 107 27.74 -0.43 14.07
CA ASN A 107 26.93 -1.38 13.36
C ASN A 107 27.51 -1.71 11.98
N LYS A 108 27.35 -2.97 11.53
CA LYS A 108 27.77 -3.40 10.18
C LYS A 108 27.16 -2.49 9.11
N ASN A 109 27.88 -2.34 7.99
CA ASN A 109 27.47 -1.51 6.85
C ASN A 109 27.25 -0.03 7.22
N GLN A 110 27.90 0.46 8.27
CA GLN A 110 27.76 1.84 8.76
C GLN A 110 26.32 2.26 9.05
N LEU A 111 25.47 1.33 9.50
CA LEU A 111 24.08 1.62 9.84
C LEU A 111 23.97 2.42 11.14
N LEU A 112 23.07 3.39 11.18
CA LEU A 112 22.81 4.24 12.35
C LEU A 112 22.32 3.44 13.56
N LEU A 113 21.55 2.39 13.33
CA LEU A 113 21.05 1.42 14.31
C LEU A 113 21.21 0.00 13.75
N PRO A 114 21.19 -1.03 14.62
CA PRO A 114 21.08 -2.41 14.16
C PRO A 114 19.80 -2.65 13.36
N VAL A 115 19.73 -3.75 12.63
CA VAL A 115 18.52 -4.23 11.95
C VAL A 115 17.80 -5.32 12.76
N ALA A 116 18.33 -5.67 13.91
CA ALA A 116 17.75 -6.55 14.93
C ALA A 116 17.31 -5.73 16.15
N GLY A 117 16.38 -6.25 16.92
CA GLY A 117 15.81 -5.58 18.10
C GLY A 117 14.30 -5.41 17.99
N ALA A 118 13.64 -5.31 19.13
CA ALA A 118 12.18 -5.33 19.21
C ALA A 118 11.52 -3.94 19.26
N THR A 119 12.31 -2.89 19.43
CA THR A 119 11.82 -1.52 19.61
C THR A 119 12.35 -0.57 18.53
N LYS A 120 11.66 0.56 18.36
CA LYS A 120 12.09 1.64 17.44
C LYS A 120 13.43 2.27 17.80
N GLN A 121 13.84 2.16 19.05
CA GLN A 121 15.12 2.66 19.56
C GLN A 121 16.28 1.72 19.26
N GLU A 122 15.98 0.44 19.08
CA GLU A 122 16.98 -0.62 18.90
C GLU A 122 17.13 -1.08 17.46
N ASN A 123 16.12 -0.83 16.61
CA ASN A 123 16.06 -1.36 15.26
C ASN A 123 15.81 -0.26 14.23
N LEU A 124 16.73 -0.14 13.27
CA LEU A 124 16.66 0.86 12.21
C LEU A 124 15.35 0.80 11.39
N CYS A 125 14.92 -0.39 11.04
CA CYS A 125 13.73 -0.58 10.21
C CYS A 125 12.46 -0.12 10.92
N LEU A 126 12.38 -0.37 12.23
CA LEU A 126 11.22 -0.01 13.06
C LEU A 126 11.10 1.50 13.29
N THR A 127 12.09 2.31 12.96
CA THR A 127 11.95 3.78 13.00
C THR A 127 10.87 4.28 12.03
N CYS A 128 10.60 3.51 10.96
CA CYS A 128 9.61 3.83 9.93
C CYS A 128 8.54 2.75 9.78
N HIS A 129 8.87 1.49 10.04
CA HIS A 129 7.97 0.35 9.92
C HIS A 129 7.41 -0.07 11.29
N ASN A 130 6.18 -0.55 11.33
CA ASN A 130 5.53 -1.00 12.55
C ASN A 130 5.23 -2.52 12.47
N MET A 131 6.30 -3.32 12.38
CA MET A 131 6.21 -4.78 12.26
C MET A 131 6.79 -5.46 13.50
N GLY A 132 6.05 -6.40 14.09
CA GLY A 132 6.48 -7.11 15.29
C GLY A 132 6.40 -6.28 16.58
N VAL A 133 5.74 -5.11 16.54
CA VAL A 133 5.47 -4.23 17.69
C VAL A 133 3.97 -4.05 17.89
N ASP A 134 3.55 -3.75 19.11
CA ASP A 134 2.14 -3.53 19.47
C ASP A 134 1.22 -4.73 19.17
N ILE A 135 1.67 -5.94 19.51
CA ILE A 135 0.91 -7.17 19.32
C ILE A 135 -0.25 -7.22 20.32
N PRO A 136 -1.50 -7.33 19.85
CA PRO A 136 -2.64 -7.42 20.75
C PRO A 136 -2.59 -8.70 21.60
N LYS A 137 -3.24 -8.68 22.76
CA LYS A 137 -3.37 -9.87 23.63
C LYS A 137 -3.97 -11.04 22.83
N GLY A 138 -3.30 -12.18 22.86
CA GLY A 138 -3.68 -13.37 22.09
C GLY A 138 -3.11 -13.43 20.68
N GLY A 139 -2.47 -12.36 20.20
CA GLY A 139 -1.76 -12.35 18.94
C GLY A 139 -0.42 -13.09 18.99
N SER A 140 0.26 -13.11 17.86
CA SER A 140 1.56 -13.75 17.72
C SER A 140 2.55 -12.88 16.93
N ARG A 141 3.81 -13.02 17.28
CA ARG A 141 4.96 -12.40 16.64
C ARG A 141 5.90 -13.49 16.13
N HIS A 142 6.43 -13.32 14.94
CA HIS A 142 7.38 -14.30 14.41
C HIS A 142 8.73 -14.18 15.14
N PRO A 143 9.23 -15.26 15.77
CA PRO A 143 10.51 -15.22 16.50
C PRO A 143 11.70 -14.82 15.64
N ALA A 144 11.69 -15.10 14.32
CA ALA A 144 12.76 -14.73 13.41
C ALA A 144 13.00 -13.22 13.33
N LEU A 145 12.05 -12.38 13.73
CA LEU A 145 12.25 -10.92 13.84
C LEU A 145 13.35 -10.54 14.83
N ASP A 146 13.67 -11.41 15.80
CA ASP A 146 14.75 -11.18 16.76
C ASP A 146 16.13 -11.38 16.13
N SER A 147 16.22 -12.15 15.04
CA SER A 147 17.47 -12.37 14.28
C SER A 147 17.83 -11.18 13.39
N GLY A 148 16.90 -10.27 13.16
CA GLY A 148 17.06 -9.09 12.31
C GLY A 148 16.25 -9.15 11.02
N CYS A 149 15.85 -7.99 10.54
CA CYS A 149 15.06 -7.87 9.31
C CYS A 149 15.82 -8.35 8.07
N ASP A 150 17.14 -8.25 8.09
CA ASP A 150 18.05 -8.69 7.02
C ASP A 150 18.17 -10.23 6.89
N ALA A 151 17.64 -10.99 7.83
CA ALA A 151 17.48 -12.45 7.70
C ALA A 151 16.58 -12.81 6.51
N CYS A 152 15.60 -11.98 6.21
CA CYS A 152 14.60 -12.18 5.15
C CYS A 152 14.61 -11.09 4.07
N HIS A 153 15.16 -9.90 4.33
CA HIS A 153 15.09 -8.75 3.44
C HIS A 153 16.46 -8.23 3.00
N VAL A 154 16.55 -7.83 1.73
CA VAL A 154 17.73 -7.16 1.14
C VAL A 154 17.30 -5.85 0.51
N ILE A 155 17.46 -4.74 1.24
CA ILE A 155 16.87 -3.44 0.91
C ILE A 155 17.36 -2.86 -0.43
N HIS A 156 18.61 -3.18 -0.83
CA HIS A 156 19.18 -2.73 -2.11
C HIS A 156 19.04 -3.77 -3.24
N LEU A 157 18.11 -4.72 -3.10
CA LEU A 157 17.86 -5.75 -4.11
C LEU A 157 17.27 -5.12 -5.38
N SER A 158 17.77 -5.58 -6.53
CA SER A 158 17.29 -5.16 -7.85
C SER A 158 16.79 -6.38 -8.64
N GLY A 159 15.68 -6.24 -9.34
CA GLY A 159 15.10 -7.31 -10.15
C GLY A 159 13.69 -6.98 -10.66
N ASP A 160 13.02 -7.96 -11.25
CA ASP A 160 11.68 -7.80 -11.80
C ASP A 160 10.63 -7.57 -10.69
N PRO A 161 9.99 -6.39 -10.63
CA PRO A 161 9.04 -6.06 -9.57
C PRO A 161 7.73 -6.87 -9.62
N THR A 162 7.47 -7.62 -10.67
CA THR A 162 6.32 -8.53 -10.76
C THR A 162 6.55 -9.80 -9.92
N GLN A 163 7.82 -10.13 -9.64
CA GLN A 163 8.16 -11.23 -8.76
C GLN A 163 8.14 -10.78 -7.30
N ARG A 164 7.50 -11.56 -6.44
CA ARG A 164 7.35 -11.26 -4.99
C ARG A 164 8.69 -10.97 -4.32
N GLN A 165 9.74 -11.72 -4.64
CA GLN A 165 11.07 -11.54 -4.10
C GLN A 165 11.56 -10.09 -4.27
N PHE A 166 11.44 -9.52 -5.47
CA PHE A 166 11.90 -8.15 -5.75
C PHE A 166 10.89 -7.09 -5.33
N ALA A 167 9.59 -7.41 -5.39
CA ALA A 167 8.54 -6.50 -4.92
C ALA A 167 8.64 -6.19 -3.42
N TYR A 168 9.12 -7.14 -2.62
CA TYR A 168 9.26 -7.03 -1.16
C TYR A 168 10.70 -7.11 -0.67
N HIS A 169 11.70 -7.05 -1.56
CA HIS A 169 13.12 -7.09 -1.23
C HIS A 169 13.52 -8.32 -0.38
N LEU A 170 13.06 -9.51 -0.78
CA LEU A 170 13.32 -10.76 -0.04
C LEU A 170 14.63 -11.41 -0.48
N THR A 171 15.30 -12.10 0.44
CA THR A 171 16.48 -12.94 0.15
C THR A 171 16.14 -14.17 -0.71
N GLY A 172 14.87 -14.57 -0.73
CA GLY A 172 14.29 -15.63 -1.55
C GLY A 172 12.77 -15.50 -1.57
N ASP A 173 12.06 -16.26 -2.42
CA ASP A 173 10.60 -16.25 -2.44
C ASP A 173 10.01 -17.38 -1.60
N ALA A 174 8.77 -17.23 -1.15
CA ALA A 174 8.02 -18.30 -0.50
C ALA A 174 7.60 -19.38 -1.55
N PRO A 175 7.58 -20.68 -1.20
CA PRO A 175 7.85 -21.21 0.13
C PRO A 175 9.34 -21.37 0.45
N ALA A 176 10.24 -21.30 -0.55
CA ALA A 176 11.66 -21.62 -0.39
C ALA A 176 12.31 -20.84 0.78
N LEU A 177 12.03 -19.54 0.93
CA LEU A 177 12.54 -18.74 2.04
C LEU A 177 12.11 -19.29 3.41
N CYS A 178 10.85 -19.70 3.54
CA CYS A 178 10.31 -20.25 4.78
C CYS A 178 10.99 -21.59 5.14
N LEU A 179 11.21 -22.42 4.13
CA LEU A 179 11.81 -23.75 4.28
C LEU A 179 13.30 -23.74 4.61
N THR A 180 13.95 -22.59 4.63
CA THR A 180 15.33 -22.48 5.17
C THR A 180 15.39 -22.74 6.67
N CYS A 181 14.27 -22.57 7.39
CA CYS A 181 14.17 -22.79 8.84
C CYS A 181 13.05 -23.76 9.24
N HIS A 182 12.00 -23.90 8.42
CA HIS A 182 10.87 -24.77 8.72
C HIS A 182 10.95 -26.08 7.92
N ASP A 183 10.88 -27.21 8.62
CA ASP A 183 10.81 -28.53 7.99
C ASP A 183 9.36 -28.97 7.86
N VAL A 184 8.86 -29.08 6.62
CA VAL A 184 7.49 -29.55 6.33
C VAL A 184 7.26 -31.04 6.71
N LYS A 185 8.33 -31.79 6.97
CA LYS A 185 8.27 -33.20 7.40
C LYS A 185 8.27 -33.33 8.93
N ASP A 186 8.51 -32.24 9.65
CA ASP A 186 8.41 -32.25 11.12
C ASP A 186 7.01 -32.69 11.56
N ALA A 187 6.96 -33.63 12.54
CA ALA A 187 5.71 -34.26 12.97
C ALA A 187 4.69 -33.24 13.51
N ALA A 188 5.16 -32.16 14.17
CA ALA A 188 4.27 -31.11 14.67
C ALA A 188 3.73 -30.27 13.50
N MET A 189 4.57 -29.99 12.49
CA MET A 189 4.16 -29.30 11.27
C MET A 189 3.11 -30.11 10.49
N VAL A 190 3.38 -31.38 10.23
CA VAL A 190 2.46 -32.31 9.55
C VAL A 190 1.13 -32.38 10.29
N LYS A 191 1.16 -32.55 11.61
CA LYS A 191 -0.05 -32.60 12.45
C LYS A 191 -0.83 -31.29 12.43
N ALA A 192 -0.14 -30.14 12.49
CA ALA A 192 -0.78 -28.84 12.46
C ALA A 192 -1.53 -28.57 11.16
N HIS A 193 -1.07 -29.15 10.05
CA HIS A 193 -1.68 -29.05 8.73
C HIS A 193 -2.54 -30.28 8.36
N GLN A 194 -2.98 -31.05 9.33
CA GLN A 194 -3.90 -32.18 9.17
C GLN A 194 -3.44 -33.22 8.12
N ASN A 195 -2.13 -33.47 8.05
CA ASN A 195 -1.48 -34.35 7.08
C ASN A 195 -1.69 -33.95 5.60
N GLN A 196 -2.16 -32.75 5.33
CA GLN A 196 -2.28 -32.23 3.94
C GLN A 196 -0.88 -31.89 3.39
N PRO A 197 -0.67 -32.09 2.07
CA PRO A 197 0.60 -31.74 1.44
C PRO A 197 0.80 -30.21 1.43
N ILE A 198 1.89 -29.75 2.01
CA ILE A 198 2.22 -28.32 2.13
C ILE A 198 3.60 -27.95 1.59
N ASP A 199 4.31 -28.90 1.01
CA ASP A 199 5.68 -28.77 0.49
C ASP A 199 5.79 -27.72 -0.65
N THR A 200 4.70 -27.53 -1.39
CA THR A 200 4.59 -26.54 -2.46
C THR A 200 3.62 -25.40 -2.14
N ALA A 201 3.05 -25.41 -0.93
CA ALA A 201 2.05 -24.39 -0.55
C ALA A 201 2.68 -23.01 -0.34
N ASP A 202 2.00 -21.97 -0.77
CA ASP A 202 2.37 -20.60 -0.42
C ASP A 202 1.94 -20.32 1.02
N CYS A 203 2.89 -20.38 1.95
CA CYS A 203 2.68 -20.17 3.38
C CYS A 203 2.00 -18.83 3.70
N LEU A 204 2.29 -17.82 2.88
CA LEU A 204 1.77 -16.44 3.06
C LEU A 204 0.28 -16.29 2.74
N GLN A 205 -0.34 -17.29 2.16
CA GLN A 205 -1.79 -17.31 1.97
C GLN A 205 -2.55 -17.46 3.29
N CYS A 206 -1.93 -18.12 4.27
CA CYS A 206 -2.56 -18.37 5.58
C CYS A 206 -1.83 -17.65 6.73
N HIS A 207 -0.51 -17.45 6.60
CA HIS A 207 0.33 -16.88 7.66
C HIS A 207 0.83 -15.48 7.32
N ASP A 208 0.86 -14.58 8.32
CA ASP A 208 1.62 -13.33 8.24
C ASP A 208 3.06 -13.58 8.71
N PRO A 209 4.09 -13.26 7.92
CA PRO A 209 5.48 -13.59 8.28
C PRO A 209 6.04 -12.72 9.41
N HIS A 210 5.35 -11.67 9.83
CA HIS A 210 5.83 -10.74 10.84
C HIS A 210 5.05 -10.85 12.15
N GLN A 211 3.76 -10.63 12.10
CA GLN A 211 2.88 -10.61 13.27
C GLN A 211 1.42 -10.83 12.88
N SER A 212 0.62 -11.32 13.82
CA SER A 212 -0.81 -11.45 13.65
C SER A 212 -1.58 -11.12 14.93
N LYS A 213 -2.83 -10.75 14.78
CA LYS A 213 -3.80 -10.66 15.89
C LYS A 213 -4.22 -12.04 16.39
N SER A 214 -3.99 -13.08 15.59
CA SER A 214 -4.34 -14.47 15.87
C SER A 214 -3.10 -15.28 16.28
N PRO A 215 -3.27 -16.41 17.00
CA PRO A 215 -2.17 -17.35 17.29
C PRO A 215 -1.55 -17.93 16.00
N LYS A 216 -0.32 -18.41 16.10
CA LYS A 216 0.38 -19.10 14.99
C LYS A 216 0.54 -18.26 13.71
N LEU A 217 0.56 -16.94 13.84
CA LEU A 217 0.69 -16.01 12.72
C LEU A 217 -0.41 -16.16 11.66
N MET A 218 -1.59 -16.65 12.03
CA MET A 218 -2.70 -16.77 11.11
C MET A 218 -3.14 -15.41 10.59
N GLN A 219 -3.54 -15.32 9.32
CA GLN A 219 -4.07 -14.10 8.71
C GLN A 219 -5.26 -13.54 9.50
N ALA A 220 -5.52 -12.22 9.36
CA ALA A 220 -6.48 -11.49 10.19
C ALA A 220 -7.94 -11.98 10.05
N PHE A 221 -8.27 -12.55 8.91
CA PHE A 221 -9.61 -13.07 8.61
C PHE A 221 -9.49 -14.56 8.29
N MET A 222 -10.24 -15.38 8.99
CA MET A 222 -10.29 -16.84 8.76
C MET A 222 -11.71 -17.23 8.34
N HIS A 223 -11.81 -18.17 7.41
CA HIS A 223 -13.08 -18.75 7.02
C HIS A 223 -13.63 -19.63 8.16
N ASN A 224 -14.90 -19.49 8.50
CA ASN A 224 -15.48 -20.14 9.67
C ASN A 224 -15.17 -21.65 9.79
N PRO A 225 -15.39 -22.50 8.74
CA PRO A 225 -15.03 -23.90 8.83
C PRO A 225 -13.54 -24.15 9.08
N PHE A 226 -12.67 -23.30 8.50
CA PHE A 226 -11.23 -23.38 8.72
C PHE A 226 -10.85 -22.96 10.15
N GLU A 227 -11.44 -21.90 10.67
CA GLU A 227 -11.24 -21.45 12.06
C GLU A 227 -11.74 -22.51 13.05
N GLY A 228 -12.89 -23.11 12.77
CA GLY A 228 -13.47 -24.23 13.53
C GLY A 228 -12.70 -25.55 13.40
N LYS A 229 -11.70 -25.64 12.50
CA LYS A 229 -10.96 -26.88 12.15
C LYS A 229 -11.85 -27.99 11.59
N GLU A 230 -12.92 -27.61 10.92
CA GLU A 230 -13.86 -28.50 10.23
C GLU A 230 -13.34 -28.87 8.84
N CYS A 231 -12.12 -29.40 8.77
CA CYS A 231 -11.39 -29.63 7.52
C CYS A 231 -12.09 -30.64 6.60
N ASP A 232 -12.74 -31.64 7.17
CA ASP A 232 -13.47 -32.70 6.50
C ASP A 232 -14.77 -32.23 5.82
N THR A 233 -15.25 -31.04 6.15
CA THR A 233 -16.36 -30.39 5.42
C THR A 233 -16.01 -30.17 3.95
N CYS A 234 -14.74 -29.85 3.67
CA CYS A 234 -14.26 -29.55 2.32
C CYS A 234 -13.25 -30.58 1.78
N HIS A 235 -12.49 -31.25 2.66
CA HIS A 235 -11.37 -32.09 2.31
C HIS A 235 -11.63 -33.57 2.68
N LEU A 236 -11.28 -34.48 1.77
CA LEU A 236 -11.04 -35.87 2.06
C LEU A 236 -9.55 -36.10 2.40
N PRO A 237 -9.19 -37.27 2.99
CA PRO A 237 -7.80 -37.60 3.16
C PRO A 237 -7.02 -37.49 1.83
N PRO A 238 -5.80 -36.95 1.84
CA PRO A 238 -5.02 -36.75 0.63
C PRO A 238 -4.72 -38.10 -0.05
N LYS A 239 -4.73 -38.10 -1.37
CA LYS A 239 -4.44 -39.31 -2.17
C LYS A 239 -3.22 -39.05 -3.07
N ASN A 240 -2.19 -39.88 -2.95
CA ASN A 240 -0.95 -39.79 -3.72
C ASN A 240 -0.29 -38.39 -3.55
N GLY A 241 -0.28 -37.84 -2.34
CA GLY A 241 0.28 -36.50 -2.05
C GLY A 241 -0.51 -35.35 -2.66
N LYS A 242 -1.75 -35.53 -3.05
CA LYS A 242 -2.61 -34.50 -3.61
C LYS A 242 -3.82 -34.26 -2.72
N VAL A 243 -4.22 -33.00 -2.62
CA VAL A 243 -5.47 -32.57 -1.99
C VAL A 243 -6.66 -33.18 -2.72
N VAL A 244 -7.61 -33.69 -1.96
CA VAL A 244 -8.86 -34.29 -2.48
C VAL A 244 -10.03 -33.55 -1.84
N LEU A 245 -10.97 -33.09 -2.65
CA LEU A 245 -12.15 -32.37 -2.18
C LEU A 245 -13.35 -33.35 -2.00
N THR A 246 -14.27 -32.95 -1.11
CA THR A 246 -15.53 -33.67 -0.87
C THR A 246 -16.48 -33.65 -2.07
N GLN A 247 -16.32 -32.65 -2.97
CA GLN A 247 -17.10 -32.49 -4.20
C GLN A 247 -16.19 -32.56 -5.44
N LYS A 248 -16.79 -32.60 -6.62
CA LYS A 248 -16.08 -32.74 -7.90
C LYS A 248 -15.06 -31.63 -8.21
N ASN A 249 -15.25 -30.44 -7.66
CA ASN A 249 -14.34 -29.27 -7.78
C ASN A 249 -14.59 -28.26 -6.67
N ALA A 250 -13.72 -27.28 -6.54
CA ALA A 250 -13.81 -26.25 -5.50
C ALA A 250 -15.12 -25.46 -5.59
N LYS A 251 -15.56 -25.05 -6.79
CA LYS A 251 -16.83 -24.32 -6.98
C LYS A 251 -18.02 -25.09 -6.40
N ALA A 252 -18.10 -26.40 -6.62
CA ALA A 252 -19.18 -27.23 -6.09
C ALA A 252 -19.14 -27.32 -4.56
N VAL A 253 -17.94 -27.37 -3.96
CA VAL A 253 -17.77 -27.31 -2.50
C VAL A 253 -18.28 -25.95 -1.97
N CYS A 254 -17.84 -24.84 -2.54
CA CYS A 254 -18.21 -23.50 -2.07
C CYS A 254 -19.72 -23.28 -2.14
N LEU A 255 -20.33 -23.61 -3.29
CA LEU A 255 -21.76 -23.34 -3.53
C LEU A 255 -22.71 -24.27 -2.74
N SER A 256 -22.20 -25.32 -2.09
CA SER A 256 -23.03 -26.14 -1.18
C SER A 256 -23.46 -25.38 0.09
N CYS A 257 -22.72 -24.30 0.45
CA CYS A 257 -23.04 -23.44 1.59
C CYS A 257 -23.34 -21.99 1.14
N HIS A 258 -22.74 -21.50 0.05
CA HIS A 258 -22.92 -20.15 -0.47
C HIS A 258 -24.03 -20.10 -1.56
N GLU A 259 -25.26 -20.51 -1.19
CA GLU A 259 -26.39 -20.53 -2.12
C GLU A 259 -26.83 -19.16 -2.60
N ASP A 260 -26.66 -18.12 -1.77
CA ASP A 260 -26.94 -16.72 -2.08
C ASP A 260 -26.04 -16.21 -3.21
N VAL A 261 -24.75 -16.55 -3.16
CA VAL A 261 -23.79 -16.25 -4.24
C VAL A 261 -24.13 -17.03 -5.50
N ALA A 262 -24.51 -18.30 -5.37
CA ALA A 262 -24.97 -19.10 -6.51
C ALA A 262 -26.17 -18.46 -7.22
N LYS A 263 -27.16 -18.04 -6.44
CA LYS A 263 -28.37 -17.33 -6.95
C LYS A 263 -27.99 -16.02 -7.62
N GLN A 264 -27.09 -15.23 -7.01
CA GLN A 264 -26.63 -13.97 -7.59
C GLN A 264 -25.95 -14.17 -8.95
N ILE A 265 -24.99 -15.09 -9.04
CA ILE A 265 -24.30 -15.43 -10.29
C ILE A 265 -25.32 -15.87 -11.37
N GLN A 266 -26.30 -16.65 -11.00
CA GLN A 266 -27.30 -17.16 -11.93
C GLN A 266 -28.29 -16.09 -12.41
N SER A 267 -28.81 -15.25 -11.49
CA SER A 267 -29.92 -14.33 -11.76
C SER A 267 -29.49 -12.95 -12.24
N ALA A 268 -28.25 -12.52 -12.01
CA ALA A 268 -27.75 -11.19 -12.38
C ALA A 268 -27.91 -10.92 -13.89
N LYS A 269 -28.38 -9.71 -14.24
CA LYS A 269 -28.52 -9.27 -15.63
C LYS A 269 -27.18 -8.99 -16.29
N VAL A 270 -26.24 -8.43 -15.53
CA VAL A 270 -24.86 -8.18 -15.98
C VAL A 270 -23.98 -9.22 -15.32
N LYS A 271 -23.46 -10.13 -16.12
CA LYS A 271 -22.57 -11.22 -15.67
C LYS A 271 -21.13 -10.72 -15.58
N HIS A 272 -20.39 -11.23 -14.60
CA HIS A 272 -18.95 -11.12 -14.56
C HIS A 272 -18.35 -12.46 -14.98
N PRO A 273 -17.61 -12.51 -16.11
CA PRO A 273 -17.06 -13.77 -16.59
C PRO A 273 -16.19 -14.52 -15.58
N GLY A 274 -15.44 -13.77 -14.74
CA GLY A 274 -14.63 -14.34 -13.66
C GLY A 274 -15.45 -15.10 -12.61
N ALA A 275 -16.71 -14.75 -12.38
CA ALA A 275 -17.59 -15.48 -11.46
C ALA A 275 -18.06 -16.84 -11.98
N ASP A 276 -17.93 -17.11 -13.30
CA ASP A 276 -18.21 -18.40 -13.90
C ASP A 276 -17.01 -19.37 -13.75
N GLY A 277 -15.81 -18.87 -13.44
CA GLY A 277 -14.60 -19.62 -13.18
C GLY A 277 -14.56 -20.32 -11.82
N ASP A 278 -13.36 -20.68 -11.37
CA ASP A 278 -13.15 -21.25 -10.04
C ASP A 278 -13.13 -20.15 -8.98
N CYS A 279 -13.80 -20.37 -7.86
CA CYS A 279 -13.83 -19.40 -6.76
C CYS A 279 -12.43 -19.13 -6.21
N THR A 280 -11.55 -20.13 -6.27
CA THR A 280 -10.17 -20.02 -5.78
C THR A 280 -9.25 -19.22 -6.70
N ASP A 281 -9.68 -18.83 -7.88
CA ASP A 281 -8.94 -17.86 -8.72
C ASP A 281 -8.88 -16.48 -8.08
N CYS A 282 -9.87 -16.14 -7.25
CA CYS A 282 -9.96 -14.87 -6.55
C CYS A 282 -9.91 -15.00 -5.02
N HIS A 283 -10.43 -16.11 -4.46
CA HIS A 283 -10.58 -16.28 -3.03
C HIS A 283 -9.66 -17.37 -2.47
N ASN A 284 -9.05 -17.10 -1.31
CA ASN A 284 -8.44 -18.14 -0.51
C ASN A 284 -9.51 -18.76 0.41
N PRO A 285 -9.81 -20.06 0.32
CA PRO A 285 -10.87 -20.67 1.11
C PRO A 285 -10.55 -20.82 2.61
N HIS A 286 -9.32 -20.56 3.03
CA HIS A 286 -8.87 -20.75 4.41
C HIS A 286 -8.78 -19.45 5.18
N ALA A 287 -8.02 -18.47 4.68
CA ALA A 287 -7.75 -17.22 5.39
C ALA A 287 -7.34 -16.09 4.43
N GLY A 288 -7.32 -14.85 4.91
CA GLY A 288 -6.89 -13.70 4.11
C GLY A 288 -6.63 -12.45 4.93
N LYS A 289 -6.06 -11.45 4.26
CA LYS A 289 -5.75 -10.12 4.86
C LYS A 289 -6.96 -9.20 4.91
N SER A 290 -8.00 -9.52 4.16
CA SER A 290 -9.23 -8.72 4.06
C SER A 290 -10.47 -9.59 4.17
N PRO A 291 -11.62 -9.02 4.55
CA PRO A 291 -12.90 -9.70 4.43
C PRO A 291 -13.10 -10.23 3.00
N GLY A 292 -13.68 -11.43 2.87
CA GLY A 292 -13.86 -12.08 1.58
C GLY A 292 -12.62 -12.79 1.05
N PHE A 293 -11.48 -12.75 1.78
CA PHE A 293 -10.28 -13.56 1.52
C PHE A 293 -9.69 -13.42 0.12
N LEU A 294 -9.80 -12.23 -0.49
CA LEU A 294 -9.26 -11.99 -1.83
C LEU A 294 -7.72 -12.10 -1.86
N GLN A 295 -7.21 -12.80 -2.85
CA GLN A 295 -5.78 -13.01 -3.04
C GLN A 295 -5.32 -12.48 -4.43
N PRO A 296 -4.18 -11.78 -4.49
CA PRO A 296 -3.28 -11.42 -3.37
C PRO A 296 -3.78 -10.25 -2.52
N GLY A 297 -4.99 -9.75 -2.76
CA GLY A 297 -5.62 -8.68 -2.00
C GLY A 297 -6.77 -8.01 -2.76
N PRO A 298 -7.53 -7.11 -2.13
CA PRO A 298 -8.81 -6.60 -2.66
C PRO A 298 -8.68 -5.73 -3.92
N VAL A 299 -7.51 -5.22 -4.21
CA VAL A 299 -7.21 -4.49 -5.47
C VAL A 299 -6.48 -5.41 -6.43
N ALA A 300 -5.40 -6.04 -5.99
CA ALA A 300 -4.52 -6.81 -6.84
C ALA A 300 -5.20 -8.05 -7.48
N ALA A 301 -6.17 -8.66 -6.79
CA ALA A 301 -6.97 -9.75 -7.35
C ALA A 301 -7.70 -9.35 -8.64
N CYS A 302 -8.21 -8.13 -8.68
CA CYS A 302 -8.92 -7.63 -9.86
C CYS A 302 -7.94 -7.22 -10.98
N LEU A 303 -6.83 -6.58 -10.61
CA LEU A 303 -5.83 -6.06 -11.55
C LEU A 303 -5.09 -7.16 -12.32
N ALA A 304 -5.13 -8.40 -11.86
CA ALA A 304 -4.59 -9.55 -12.58
C ALA A 304 -5.25 -9.72 -13.97
N CYS A 305 -6.53 -9.37 -14.09
CA CYS A 305 -7.29 -9.43 -15.35
C CYS A 305 -7.67 -8.04 -15.88
N HIS A 306 -7.56 -6.98 -15.06
CA HIS A 306 -7.90 -5.60 -15.42
C HIS A 306 -6.67 -4.68 -15.35
N PRO A 307 -5.61 -4.92 -16.16
CA PRO A 307 -4.37 -4.15 -16.08
C PRO A 307 -4.54 -2.66 -16.43
N ASP A 308 -5.51 -2.32 -17.30
CA ASP A 308 -5.77 -0.93 -17.69
C ASP A 308 -6.21 -0.08 -16.49
N GLN A 309 -7.00 -0.63 -15.58
CA GLN A 309 -7.36 0.03 -14.33
C GLN A 309 -6.14 0.21 -13.42
N GLY A 310 -5.19 -0.74 -13.47
CA GLY A 310 -3.91 -0.62 -12.77
C GLY A 310 -3.08 0.56 -13.27
N GLU A 311 -3.04 0.79 -14.58
CA GLU A 311 -2.39 1.98 -15.16
C GLU A 311 -3.13 3.27 -14.77
N GLU A 312 -4.46 3.25 -14.76
CA GLU A 312 -5.24 4.40 -14.31
C GLU A 312 -4.93 4.79 -12.86
N LEU A 313 -4.83 3.82 -11.96
CA LEU A 313 -4.53 4.04 -10.53
C LEU A 313 -3.11 4.59 -10.27
N LYS A 314 -2.21 4.61 -11.26
CA LYS A 314 -0.89 5.28 -11.18
C LYS A 314 -0.95 6.79 -11.32
N LYS A 315 -2.10 7.38 -11.67
CA LYS A 315 -2.27 8.82 -11.73
C LYS A 315 -2.00 9.45 -10.36
N LYS A 316 -1.73 10.76 -10.35
CA LYS A 316 -1.27 11.51 -9.18
C LYS A 316 -2.22 11.43 -7.97
N HIS A 317 -3.52 11.35 -8.22
CA HIS A 317 -4.57 11.29 -7.21
C HIS A 317 -5.47 10.07 -7.45
N PRO A 318 -5.10 8.88 -6.97
CA PRO A 318 -5.98 7.73 -6.99
C PRO A 318 -7.14 7.93 -6.00
N HIS A 319 -8.32 7.48 -6.36
CA HIS A 319 -9.46 7.43 -5.45
C HIS A 319 -9.25 6.32 -4.44
N GLN A 320 -9.18 6.65 -3.15
CA GLN A 320 -8.80 5.69 -2.11
C GLN A 320 -9.62 4.40 -2.09
N PRO A 321 -10.97 4.41 -2.27
CA PRO A 321 -11.71 3.15 -2.36
C PRO A 321 -11.18 2.22 -3.45
N ALA A 322 -10.83 2.76 -4.62
CA ALA A 322 -10.33 1.97 -5.73
C ALA A 322 -8.89 1.47 -5.51
N SER A 323 -8.04 2.27 -4.84
CA SER A 323 -6.62 1.97 -4.67
C SER A 323 -6.27 1.19 -3.40
N GLU A 324 -7.10 1.30 -2.34
CA GLU A 324 -6.78 0.76 -1.02
C GLU A 324 -7.84 -0.21 -0.48
N GLN A 325 -9.14 0.14 -0.61
CA GLN A 325 -10.22 -0.68 -0.04
C GLN A 325 -10.69 -1.80 -0.97
N GLY A 326 -10.45 -1.64 -2.26
CA GLY A 326 -10.75 -2.63 -3.29
C GLY A 326 -11.93 -2.27 -4.18
N CYS A 327 -11.87 -2.81 -5.39
CA CYS A 327 -12.85 -2.56 -6.46
C CYS A 327 -14.27 -2.96 -6.04
N ALA A 328 -14.39 -4.02 -5.23
CA ALA A 328 -15.66 -4.51 -4.69
C ALA A 328 -16.35 -3.52 -3.72
N THR A 329 -15.73 -2.40 -3.36
CA THR A 329 -16.41 -1.32 -2.63
C THR A 329 -17.56 -0.75 -3.46
N CYS A 330 -17.40 -0.60 -4.76
CA CYS A 330 -18.40 -0.03 -5.69
C CYS A 330 -19.00 -1.06 -6.64
N HIS A 331 -18.29 -2.16 -6.92
CA HIS A 331 -18.69 -3.18 -7.89
C HIS A 331 -19.11 -4.48 -7.22
N GLU A 332 -20.00 -5.23 -7.88
CA GLU A 332 -20.46 -6.57 -7.49
C GLU A 332 -19.83 -7.61 -8.41
N PRO A 333 -18.67 -8.20 -8.02
CA PRO A 333 -17.92 -9.10 -8.91
C PRO A 333 -18.62 -10.44 -9.18
N HIS A 334 -19.63 -10.81 -8.42
CA HIS A 334 -20.43 -12.02 -8.67
C HIS A 334 -21.58 -11.81 -9.64
N GLY A 335 -21.77 -10.57 -10.11
CA GLY A 335 -22.83 -10.17 -11.02
C GLY A 335 -23.77 -9.13 -10.40
N SER A 336 -24.33 -8.28 -11.22
CA SER A 336 -25.22 -7.19 -10.81
C SER A 336 -26.37 -6.99 -11.80
N ASP A 337 -27.44 -6.37 -11.37
CA ASP A 337 -28.50 -5.89 -12.27
C ASP A 337 -28.18 -4.54 -12.91
N ASN A 338 -27.07 -3.93 -12.54
CA ASN A 338 -26.67 -2.60 -12.96
C ASN A 338 -25.48 -2.65 -13.92
N ALA A 339 -25.43 -1.69 -14.88
CA ALA A 339 -24.30 -1.55 -15.80
C ALA A 339 -22.97 -1.43 -15.03
N HIS A 340 -21.90 -1.92 -15.64
CA HIS A 340 -20.54 -1.95 -15.05
C HIS A 340 -20.47 -2.68 -13.71
N LEU A 341 -21.40 -3.60 -13.43
CA LEU A 341 -21.47 -4.34 -12.18
C LEU A 341 -21.60 -3.42 -10.94
N LEU A 342 -22.16 -2.24 -11.06
CA LEU A 342 -22.31 -1.33 -9.92
C LEU A 342 -23.28 -1.91 -8.88
N ARG A 343 -23.02 -1.63 -7.59
CA ARG A 343 -23.87 -2.07 -6.46
C ARG A 343 -25.24 -1.45 -6.49
N VAL A 344 -25.35 -0.25 -7.04
CA VAL A 344 -26.63 0.50 -7.15
C VAL A 344 -26.79 1.06 -8.56
N LYS A 345 -28.04 1.31 -8.95
CA LYS A 345 -28.39 1.74 -10.30
C LYS A 345 -27.93 3.16 -10.62
N SER A 346 -28.05 4.07 -9.67
CA SER A 346 -27.68 5.47 -9.86
C SER A 346 -26.23 5.70 -9.46
N VAL A 347 -25.44 6.32 -10.36
CA VAL A 347 -24.08 6.78 -10.07
C VAL A 347 -24.08 7.78 -8.91
N ASN A 348 -25.06 8.69 -8.86
CA ASN A 348 -25.15 9.65 -7.78
C ASN A 348 -25.38 8.96 -6.43
N SER A 349 -26.31 7.99 -6.35
CA SER A 349 -26.54 7.22 -5.13
C SER A 349 -25.28 6.45 -4.70
N LEU A 350 -24.52 5.93 -5.67
CA LEU A 350 -23.25 5.25 -5.38
C LEU A 350 -22.23 6.18 -4.68
N CYS A 351 -22.06 7.38 -5.22
CA CYS A 351 -21.11 8.36 -4.68
C CYS A 351 -21.58 8.93 -3.34
N LEU A 352 -22.89 9.23 -3.24
CA LEU A 352 -23.49 9.84 -2.06
C LEU A 352 -23.59 8.90 -0.87
N GLU A 353 -23.46 7.61 -1.06
CA GLU A 353 -23.33 6.64 0.06
C GLU A 353 -22.17 6.99 1.01
N CYS A 354 -21.10 7.58 0.45
CA CYS A 354 -19.94 8.03 1.22
C CYS A 354 -19.84 9.55 1.29
N HIS A 355 -20.15 10.26 0.20
CA HIS A 355 -19.94 11.70 0.06
C HIS A 355 -21.19 12.53 0.35
N GLY A 356 -22.32 11.89 0.58
CA GLY A 356 -23.60 12.58 0.84
C GLY A 356 -23.66 13.21 2.22
N PRO A 357 -24.45 14.32 2.39
CA PRO A 357 -24.66 14.91 3.71
C PRO A 357 -25.42 13.97 4.66
N ASP A 358 -26.19 13.05 4.10
CA ASP A 358 -26.97 12.05 4.82
C ASP A 358 -26.28 10.69 4.88
N ALA A 359 -24.98 10.61 4.51
CA ALA A 359 -24.21 9.39 4.61
C ALA A 359 -24.17 8.90 6.07
N ASN A 360 -24.76 7.73 6.31
CA ASN A 360 -24.95 7.18 7.65
C ASN A 360 -24.36 5.76 7.74
N PRO A 361 -23.04 5.64 7.82
CA PRO A 361 -22.40 4.34 7.97
C PRO A 361 -22.76 3.72 9.32
N GLN A 362 -23.22 2.47 9.30
CA GLN A 362 -23.59 1.74 10.51
C GLN A 362 -22.35 1.14 11.17
N LYS A 363 -22.14 1.36 12.46
CA LYS A 363 -21.06 0.72 13.19
C LYS A 363 -21.24 -0.80 13.22
N VAL A 364 -20.16 -1.53 12.97
CA VAL A 364 -20.13 -2.98 13.13
C VAL A 364 -19.71 -3.28 14.56
N GLU A 365 -20.59 -3.95 15.30
CA GLU A 365 -20.35 -4.28 16.70
C GLU A 365 -19.10 -5.16 16.87
N GLY A 366 -18.28 -4.85 17.84
CA GLY A 366 -17.05 -5.58 18.14
C GLY A 366 -15.89 -5.36 17.15
N ALA A 367 -16.06 -4.49 16.16
CA ALA A 367 -15.02 -4.21 15.16
C ALA A 367 -14.86 -2.71 14.92
N ASN A 368 -13.63 -2.29 14.54
CA ASN A 368 -13.34 -0.91 14.07
C ASN A 368 -13.74 -0.74 12.60
N LEU A 369 -14.96 -1.17 12.26
CA LEU A 369 -15.52 -1.13 10.92
C LEU A 369 -16.86 -0.40 10.91
N VAL A 370 -17.17 0.18 9.77
CA VAL A 370 -18.50 0.69 9.44
C VAL A 370 -19.06 -0.05 8.22
N ALA A 371 -20.34 -0.25 8.20
CA ALA A 371 -21.07 -0.89 7.12
C ALA A 371 -21.82 0.17 6.31
N ILE A 372 -21.75 0.05 4.99
CA ILE A 372 -22.46 0.88 3.99
C ILE A 372 -23.20 -0.04 3.00
N PHE A 373 -24.01 0.54 2.13
CA PHE A 373 -24.86 -0.21 1.19
C PHE A 373 -25.69 -1.31 1.89
N ASP A 374 -26.43 -0.92 2.94
CA ASP A 374 -27.25 -1.84 3.74
C ASP A 374 -26.46 -3.03 4.32
N GLY A 375 -25.24 -2.76 4.76
CA GLY A 375 -24.36 -3.77 5.38
C GLY A 375 -23.54 -4.61 4.42
N ARG A 376 -23.71 -4.43 3.11
CA ARG A 376 -23.01 -5.23 2.08
C ARG A 376 -21.52 -4.93 1.95
N VAL A 377 -21.09 -3.74 2.36
CA VAL A 377 -19.68 -3.34 2.34
C VAL A 377 -19.25 -2.90 3.73
N LYS A 378 -18.13 -3.40 4.19
CA LYS A 378 -17.53 -3.02 5.49
C LYS A 378 -16.20 -2.34 5.24
N LEU A 379 -16.02 -1.13 5.78
CA LEU A 379 -14.82 -0.32 5.64
C LEU A 379 -14.26 0.03 7.04
N PRO A 380 -12.95 0.29 7.16
CA PRO A 380 -12.37 0.78 8.40
C PRO A 380 -13.02 2.11 8.84
N GLU A 381 -13.39 2.23 10.11
CA GLU A 381 -14.04 3.45 10.63
C GLU A 381 -13.15 4.68 10.48
N ASN A 382 -11.84 4.53 10.72
CA ASN A 382 -10.87 5.62 10.56
C ASN A 382 -10.73 6.10 9.11
N TYR A 383 -10.89 5.20 8.14
CA TYR A 383 -10.94 5.54 6.73
C TYR A 383 -12.20 6.38 6.42
N PHE A 384 -13.37 5.91 6.83
CA PHE A 384 -14.63 6.60 6.53
C PHE A 384 -14.69 8.02 7.11
N ARG A 385 -14.08 8.25 8.28
CA ARG A 385 -13.99 9.58 8.90
C ARG A 385 -13.20 10.61 8.08
N GLN A 386 -12.39 10.17 7.13
CA GLN A 386 -11.58 11.04 6.26
C GLN A 386 -12.27 11.36 4.93
N VAL A 387 -13.42 10.73 4.66
CA VAL A 387 -14.18 10.97 3.43
C VAL A 387 -14.73 12.39 3.44
N PRO A 388 -14.47 13.20 2.39
CA PRO A 388 -15.03 14.54 2.28
C PRO A 388 -16.54 14.47 2.06
N ILE A 389 -17.30 15.13 2.93
CA ILE A 389 -18.76 15.22 2.80
C ILE A 389 -19.12 16.45 1.98
N LEU A 390 -19.93 16.25 0.97
CA LEU A 390 -20.43 17.32 0.12
C LEU A 390 -21.63 18.02 0.78
N PRO A 391 -21.58 19.33 1.02
CA PRO A 391 -22.70 20.08 1.60
C PRO A 391 -23.78 20.33 0.54
N LEU A 392 -24.43 19.27 0.05
CA LEU A 392 -25.56 19.36 -0.88
C LEU A 392 -26.80 19.83 -0.11
N LYS A 393 -27.23 21.06 -0.36
CA LYS A 393 -28.48 21.57 0.22
C LYS A 393 -29.67 21.20 -0.67
N ASN A 394 -30.60 20.44 -0.14
CA ASN A 394 -31.92 20.18 -0.74
C ASN A 394 -31.89 19.68 -2.20
N ASN A 395 -30.98 18.78 -2.54
CA ASN A 395 -30.81 18.28 -3.92
C ASN A 395 -30.47 19.38 -4.98
N LEU A 396 -30.02 20.55 -4.54
CA LEU A 396 -29.80 21.73 -5.38
C LEU A 396 -28.36 21.92 -5.82
N GLY A 397 -27.69 20.91 -6.27
CA GLY A 397 -26.48 21.10 -7.05
C GLY A 397 -25.16 21.10 -6.29
N HIS A 398 -24.10 20.96 -7.05
CA HIS A 398 -22.73 20.96 -6.56
C HIS A 398 -22.31 22.32 -6.00
N PRO A 399 -21.65 22.41 -4.81
CA PRO A 399 -21.36 23.66 -4.12
C PRO A 399 -20.61 24.70 -4.96
N SER A 400 -19.72 24.27 -5.87
CA SER A 400 -18.86 25.17 -6.63
C SER A 400 -19.56 25.89 -7.79
N ALA A 401 -20.70 25.36 -8.31
CA ALA A 401 -21.30 25.88 -9.53
C ALA A 401 -22.81 25.68 -9.61
N ASN A 402 -23.46 25.24 -8.56
CA ASN A 402 -24.91 24.92 -8.54
C ASN A 402 -25.38 24.02 -9.69
N HIS A 403 -24.50 23.17 -10.22
CA HIS A 403 -24.88 22.20 -11.24
C HIS A 403 -25.83 21.15 -10.62
N PRO A 404 -26.94 20.84 -11.29
CA PRO A 404 -27.83 19.78 -10.82
C PRO A 404 -27.12 18.44 -10.89
N VAL A 405 -27.00 17.76 -9.76
CA VAL A 405 -26.39 16.42 -9.64
C VAL A 405 -27.41 15.38 -9.18
N SER A 406 -28.66 15.60 -9.53
CA SER A 406 -29.80 14.78 -9.11
C SER A 406 -30.41 13.95 -10.25
N ASP A 407 -29.60 13.53 -11.23
CA ASP A 407 -30.06 12.81 -12.41
C ASP A 407 -31.13 13.58 -13.25
N VAL A 408 -31.12 14.90 -13.14
CA VAL A 408 -32.07 15.78 -13.86
C VAL A 408 -31.54 15.99 -15.28
N LEU A 409 -32.46 15.96 -16.24
CA LEU A 409 -32.17 16.30 -17.63
C LEU A 409 -31.78 17.78 -17.75
N VAL A 410 -30.65 18.05 -18.37
CA VAL A 410 -30.14 19.41 -18.61
C VAL A 410 -30.78 19.96 -19.89
N PRO A 411 -31.64 21.02 -19.84
CA PRO A 411 -32.45 21.46 -20.95
C PRO A 411 -31.71 22.12 -22.13
N ARG A 412 -30.42 22.43 -22.00
CA ARG A 412 -29.68 23.31 -22.92
C ARG A 412 -28.90 22.64 -24.07
N THR A 413 -28.77 21.32 -24.06
CA THR A 413 -28.19 20.62 -25.21
C THR A 413 -29.29 19.95 -26.01
N LYS A 414 -29.19 19.99 -27.35
CA LYS A 414 -30.12 19.28 -28.25
C LYS A 414 -30.13 17.75 -28.04
N SER A 415 -29.20 17.25 -27.18
CA SER A 415 -29.15 15.88 -26.68
C SER A 415 -29.59 15.87 -25.22
N VAL A 416 -30.52 15.01 -24.91
CA VAL A 416 -30.96 14.70 -23.54
C VAL A 416 -29.79 14.03 -22.81
N PHE A 417 -29.15 14.80 -21.97
CA PHE A 417 -27.94 14.37 -21.22
C PHE A 417 -28.28 14.41 -19.73
N GLN A 418 -28.18 13.27 -19.07
CA GLN A 418 -28.40 13.16 -17.64
C GLN A 418 -27.09 13.43 -16.91
N MET A 419 -27.03 14.56 -16.20
CA MET A 419 -25.84 14.95 -15.44
C MET A 419 -25.75 14.16 -14.14
N ASN A 420 -24.58 13.60 -13.88
CA ASN A 420 -24.25 12.90 -12.65
C ASN A 420 -22.80 13.20 -12.24
N CYS A 421 -22.33 12.62 -11.14
CA CYS A 421 -20.98 12.86 -10.63
C CYS A 421 -19.88 12.58 -11.68
N LEU A 422 -20.05 11.52 -12.49
CA LEU A 422 -19.08 11.15 -13.54
C LEU A 422 -19.12 12.06 -14.77
N SER A 423 -20.09 12.96 -14.88
CA SER A 423 -20.06 14.01 -15.92
C SER A 423 -18.89 14.97 -15.71
N CYS A 424 -18.40 15.09 -14.47
CA CYS A 424 -17.34 16.00 -14.09
C CYS A 424 -16.12 15.28 -13.50
N HIS A 425 -16.29 14.15 -12.83
CA HIS A 425 -15.23 13.45 -12.11
C HIS A 425 -14.89 12.10 -12.72
N GLN A 426 -13.60 11.71 -12.59
CA GLN A 426 -13.12 10.36 -12.82
C GLN A 426 -13.34 9.54 -11.54
N SER A 427 -13.77 8.27 -11.68
CA SER A 427 -14.12 7.44 -10.51
C SER A 427 -12.92 6.74 -9.87
N HIS A 428 -11.89 6.43 -10.64
CA HIS A 428 -10.77 5.62 -10.14
C HIS A 428 -9.54 6.45 -9.79
N ALA A 429 -9.14 7.39 -10.64
CA ALA A 429 -8.00 8.27 -10.39
C ALA A 429 -7.99 9.47 -11.34
N GLY A 430 -7.28 10.54 -10.96
CA GLY A 430 -7.07 11.72 -11.80
C GLY A 430 -5.72 12.38 -11.54
N ASN A 431 -5.25 13.25 -12.46
CA ASN A 431 -4.02 14.01 -12.25
C ASN A 431 -4.22 15.28 -11.42
N GLY A 432 -5.44 15.81 -11.39
CA GLY A 432 -5.86 16.89 -10.48
C GLY A 432 -6.49 16.37 -9.19
N SER A 433 -6.37 17.10 -8.09
CA SER A 433 -6.87 16.71 -6.76
C SER A 433 -8.39 16.48 -6.72
N ALA A 434 -9.15 17.16 -7.59
CA ALA A 434 -10.59 16.96 -7.74
C ALA A 434 -10.94 15.83 -8.72
N MET A 435 -9.96 15.14 -9.29
CA MET A 435 -10.13 14.05 -10.26
C MET A 435 -11.10 14.43 -11.41
N LEU A 436 -10.98 15.65 -11.94
CA LEU A 436 -11.83 16.10 -13.03
C LEU A 436 -11.56 15.29 -14.32
N VAL A 437 -12.60 15.07 -15.11
CA VAL A 437 -12.48 14.43 -16.43
C VAL A 437 -11.52 15.23 -17.31
N LYS A 438 -10.74 14.56 -18.18
CA LYS A 438 -9.69 15.15 -19.00
C LYS A 438 -8.51 15.75 -18.22
N ASP A 439 -8.37 15.40 -16.94
CA ASP A 439 -7.24 15.81 -16.08
C ASP A 439 -6.97 17.33 -16.09
N GLN A 440 -8.02 18.13 -16.13
CA GLN A 440 -7.91 19.58 -16.16
C GLN A 440 -7.37 20.11 -14.81
N GLU A 441 -6.33 20.94 -14.88
CA GLU A 441 -5.69 21.54 -13.70
C GLU A 441 -6.40 22.80 -13.22
N ASN A 442 -7.09 23.51 -14.12
CA ASN A 442 -7.82 24.70 -13.74
C ASN A 442 -9.31 24.62 -14.10
N ASN A 443 -10.13 25.17 -13.22
CA ASN A 443 -11.59 25.10 -13.32
C ASN A 443 -12.12 25.79 -14.57
N MET A 444 -11.46 26.85 -15.08
CA MET A 444 -11.92 27.59 -16.25
C MET A 444 -11.82 26.75 -17.53
N ASN A 445 -10.70 26.04 -17.71
CA ASN A 445 -10.55 25.14 -18.86
C ASN A 445 -11.54 23.98 -18.79
N PHE A 446 -11.81 23.48 -17.60
CA PHE A 446 -12.81 22.44 -17.38
C PHE A 446 -14.23 22.94 -17.77
N CYS A 447 -14.63 24.14 -17.31
CA CYS A 447 -15.94 24.72 -17.63
C CYS A 447 -16.13 24.89 -19.14
N LYS A 448 -15.07 25.24 -19.90
CA LYS A 448 -15.10 25.38 -21.36
C LYS A 448 -15.36 24.08 -22.11
N THR A 449 -15.26 22.92 -21.47
CA THR A 449 -15.61 21.65 -22.12
C THR A 449 -17.10 21.53 -22.43
N CYS A 450 -17.93 22.22 -21.68
CA CYS A 450 -19.39 22.26 -21.85
C CYS A 450 -19.93 23.67 -22.16
N HIS A 451 -19.24 24.73 -21.72
CA HIS A 451 -19.62 26.13 -21.90
C HIS A 451 -18.68 26.80 -22.91
N ALA A 452 -19.21 27.17 -24.06
CA ALA A 452 -18.42 27.83 -25.12
C ALA A 452 -17.87 29.20 -24.69
N ASN A 453 -18.55 29.88 -23.75
CA ASN A 453 -18.15 31.17 -23.20
C ASN A 453 -18.33 31.18 -21.66
N PRO A 454 -17.26 31.24 -20.87
CA PRO A 454 -17.36 31.22 -19.40
C PRO A 454 -18.08 32.44 -18.82
N VAL A 455 -18.20 33.54 -19.58
CA VAL A 455 -18.92 34.76 -19.15
C VAL A 455 -20.43 34.55 -19.09
N ASP A 456 -20.95 33.57 -19.83
CA ASP A 456 -22.39 33.22 -19.77
C ASP A 456 -22.79 32.48 -18.48
N LEU A 457 -21.82 32.16 -17.60
CA LEU A 457 -22.10 31.59 -16.28
C LEU A 457 -22.81 32.58 -15.32
N THR A 458 -22.78 33.87 -15.64
CA THR A 458 -23.46 34.91 -14.85
C THR A 458 -24.95 35.01 -15.14
N ASP A 459 -25.42 34.45 -16.25
CA ASP A 459 -26.85 34.52 -16.67
C ASP A 459 -27.69 33.35 -16.12
N VAL A 460 -27.12 32.43 -15.36
CA VAL A 460 -27.89 31.45 -14.59
C VAL A 460 -28.32 32.06 -13.27
N ARG A 461 -29.02 33.16 -13.30
CA ARG A 461 -29.91 33.52 -12.19
C ARG A 461 -30.97 32.46 -12.10
N MET A 462 -30.81 31.58 -11.16
CA MET A 462 -31.92 30.73 -10.70
C MET A 462 -33.06 31.64 -10.33
N GLY A 463 -34.09 31.66 -11.15
CA GLY A 463 -35.37 32.28 -10.80
C GLY A 463 -35.92 31.59 -9.55
N GLY A 464 -35.55 32.14 -8.39
CA GLY A 464 -36.25 31.90 -7.16
C GLY A 464 -37.42 32.86 -7.09
N LYS A 465 -38.63 32.37 -7.23
CA LYS A 465 -39.82 32.82 -6.53
C LYS A 465 -40.53 31.58 -6.06
#